data_9a7207a7ff25638ed4f63acae2563b66
#
_entry.id   9a7207a7ff25638ed4f63acae2563b66
#
_cell.length_a   1.000
_cell.length_b   1.000
_cell.length_c   1.000
_cell.angle_alpha   90.00
_cell.angle_beta   90.00
_cell.angle_gamma   90.00
#
_symmetry.space_group_name_H-M   'P 1'
#
loop_
_entity.id
_entity.type
_entity.pdbx_description
1 polymer ?
#
loop_
_entity_poly.entity_id
_entity_poly.type
_entity_poly.pdbx_seq_one_letter_code
_entity_poly.pdbx_strand_id
1 'polypeptide(L)'
;MIDKERIKKEEMFDGFYGICTDLEASPLELIKINKNRWEIERCFREMKTEFQVRPVYVRREDRIKSHFLVCFLALLVFRLFKQEIPGYSSYELIKTLRQFNLAEISAGDYIPIFQRTDLTDKIHDSFGFRLDRELITQKYFKKIYKQTKKEKKYAKN
;
A
#
# COMPACT_ATOMS: atom_id res chain seq x y z
N MET A 1 27.48 36.90 -3.47
CA MET A 1 28.56 36.59 -4.45
C MET A 1 28.77 35.08 -4.38
N ILE A 2 28.73 34.36 -5.50
CA ILE A 2 28.91 32.91 -5.54
C ILE A 2 30.40 32.61 -5.49
N ASP A 3 30.83 31.78 -4.52
CA ASP A 3 32.25 31.37 -4.39
C ASP A 3 32.58 30.25 -5.39
N LYS A 4 33.23 30.64 -6.50
CA LYS A 4 33.59 29.72 -7.59
C LYS A 4 34.69 28.72 -7.20
N GLU A 5 35.54 29.03 -6.24
CA GLU A 5 36.61 28.12 -5.79
C GLU A 5 36.03 27.00 -4.92
N ARG A 6 35.07 27.36 -4.10
CA ARG A 6 34.34 26.38 -3.30
C ARG A 6 33.52 25.41 -4.16
N ILE A 7 32.85 25.91 -5.20
CA ILE A 7 32.12 25.08 -6.16
C ILE A 7 33.07 24.06 -6.81
N LYS A 8 34.24 24.52 -7.32
CA LYS A 8 35.20 23.59 -7.93
C LYS A 8 35.72 22.50 -6.97
N LYS A 9 35.86 22.81 -5.69
CA LYS A 9 36.25 21.81 -4.69
C LYS A 9 35.14 20.84 -4.41
N GLU A 10 33.88 21.30 -4.38
CA GLU A 10 32.72 20.46 -4.15
C GLU A 10 32.42 19.55 -5.35
N GLU A 11 32.58 20.06 -6.60
CA GLU A 11 32.45 19.28 -7.84
C GLU A 11 33.37 18.05 -7.91
N MET A 12 34.54 18.09 -7.26
CA MET A 12 35.45 16.93 -7.19
C MET A 12 34.85 15.73 -6.44
N PHE A 13 33.83 15.96 -5.59
CA PHE A 13 33.16 14.94 -4.81
C PHE A 13 31.76 14.59 -5.35
N ASP A 14 31.37 15.21 -6.47
CA ASP A 14 30.08 14.92 -7.10
C ASP A 14 30.01 13.44 -7.54
N GLY A 15 28.92 12.80 -7.18
CA GLY A 15 28.72 11.37 -7.42
C GLY A 15 29.32 10.43 -6.37
N PHE A 16 30.11 10.95 -5.42
CA PHE A 16 30.56 10.18 -4.26
C PHE A 16 29.64 10.39 -3.07
N TYR A 17 29.31 9.31 -2.37
CA TYR A 17 28.61 9.35 -1.09
C TYR A 17 29.13 8.25 -0.18
N GLY A 18 29.24 8.58 1.11
CA GLY A 18 29.70 7.66 2.14
C GLY A 18 28.49 7.00 2.86
N ILE A 19 28.64 5.73 3.18
CA ILE A 19 27.68 5.00 4.02
C ILE A 19 28.43 4.61 5.29
N CYS A 20 27.94 5.09 6.46
CA CYS A 20 28.41 4.65 7.76
C CYS A 20 27.40 3.67 8.33
N THR A 21 27.88 2.53 8.84
CA THR A 21 27.04 1.48 9.41
C THR A 21 27.85 0.71 10.47
N ASP A 22 27.15 0.12 11.41
CA ASP A 22 27.64 -0.84 12.39
C ASP A 22 27.41 -2.31 11.98
N LEU A 23 26.83 -2.52 10.77
CA LEU A 23 26.59 -3.84 10.22
C LEU A 23 27.89 -4.47 9.72
N GLU A 24 28.20 -5.68 10.18
CA GLU A 24 29.26 -6.52 9.64
C GLU A 24 28.77 -7.23 8.38
N ALA A 25 28.88 -6.55 7.22
CA ALA A 25 28.43 -7.07 5.93
C ALA A 25 29.40 -6.66 4.83
N SER A 26 29.37 -7.36 3.71
CA SER A 26 30.20 -7.00 2.55
C SER A 26 29.77 -5.65 1.95
N PRO A 27 30.67 -4.90 1.29
CA PRO A 27 30.34 -3.62 0.64
C PRO A 27 29.16 -3.73 -0.35
N LEU A 28 29.04 -4.83 -1.07
CA LEU A 28 27.95 -5.06 -2.01
C LEU A 28 26.60 -5.23 -1.31
N GLU A 29 26.57 -5.91 -0.16
CA GLU A 29 25.36 -6.06 0.66
C GLU A 29 24.95 -4.72 1.26
N LEU A 30 25.91 -3.92 1.76
CA LEU A 30 25.63 -2.59 2.29
C LEU A 30 25.04 -1.66 1.21
N ILE A 31 25.58 -1.69 0.01
CA ILE A 31 25.03 -0.94 -1.13
C ILE A 31 23.60 -1.39 -1.43
N LYS A 32 23.34 -2.70 -1.42
CA LYS A 32 22.00 -3.26 -1.66
C LYS A 32 21.00 -2.82 -0.59
N ILE A 33 21.40 -2.89 0.68
CA ILE A 33 20.58 -2.42 1.82
C ILE A 33 20.28 -0.92 1.68
N ASN A 34 21.30 -0.12 1.38
CA ASN A 34 21.12 1.33 1.23
C ASN A 34 20.23 1.69 0.03
N LYS A 35 20.36 0.98 -1.09
CA LYS A 35 19.48 1.15 -2.26
C LYS A 35 18.00 0.89 -1.92
N ASN A 36 17.70 0.04 -0.95
CA ASN A 36 16.32 -0.26 -0.55
C ASN A 36 15.71 0.82 0.38
N ARG A 37 16.47 1.82 0.83
CA ARG A 37 15.93 2.93 1.66
C ARG A 37 14.79 3.69 0.97
N TRP A 38 14.86 3.82 -0.36
CA TRP A 38 13.81 4.46 -1.13
C TRP A 38 12.43 3.79 -0.94
N GLU A 39 12.39 2.49 -0.63
CA GLU A 39 11.14 1.78 -0.31
C GLU A 39 10.50 2.30 0.98
N ILE A 40 11.32 2.60 2.00
CA ILE A 40 10.86 3.18 3.26
C ILE A 40 10.31 4.59 3.02
N GLU A 41 11.03 5.40 2.24
CA GLU A 41 10.60 6.75 1.87
C GLU A 41 9.29 6.71 1.06
N ARG A 42 9.15 5.73 0.17
CA ARG A 42 7.91 5.49 -0.57
C ARG A 42 6.75 5.11 0.36
N CYS A 43 6.98 4.25 1.35
CA CYS A 43 5.97 3.92 2.36
C CYS A 43 5.48 5.16 3.12
N PHE A 44 6.41 6.02 3.56
CA PHE A 44 6.05 7.27 4.21
C PHE A 44 5.30 8.23 3.29
N ARG A 45 5.64 8.27 2.03
CA ARG A 45 4.92 9.06 1.02
C ARG A 45 3.49 8.53 0.85
N GLU A 46 3.31 7.23 0.63
CA GLU A 46 2.00 6.59 0.53
C GLU A 46 1.14 6.86 1.78
N MET A 47 1.71 6.77 2.98
CA MET A 47 1.00 7.12 4.22
C MET A 47 0.53 8.58 4.25
N LYS A 48 1.35 9.52 3.77
CA LYS A 48 1.00 10.94 3.77
C LYS A 48 -0.04 11.29 2.71
N THR A 49 0.12 10.77 1.49
CA THR A 49 -0.69 11.14 0.32
C THR A 49 -1.96 10.32 0.24
N GLU A 50 -1.85 9.00 0.27
CA GLU A 50 -2.97 8.11 0.01
C GLU A 50 -3.81 7.81 1.25
N PHE A 51 -3.15 7.61 2.39
CA PHE A 51 -3.85 7.33 3.65
C PHE A 51 -4.18 8.57 4.45
N GLN A 52 -3.68 9.75 4.05
CA GLN A 52 -3.92 11.03 4.72
C GLN A 52 -3.66 10.98 6.24
N VAL A 53 -2.56 10.32 6.64
CA VAL A 53 -2.18 10.15 8.04
C VAL A 53 -1.96 11.48 8.75
N ARG A 54 -1.74 12.56 8.00
CA ARG A 54 -1.63 13.95 8.48
C ARG A 54 -2.71 14.84 7.85
N PRO A 55 -3.22 15.82 8.60
CA PRO A 55 -2.91 16.19 9.99
C PRO A 55 -3.49 15.22 11.03
N VAL A 56 -2.80 15.10 12.20
CA VAL A 56 -3.26 14.26 13.31
C VAL A 56 -4.17 15.11 14.19
N TYR A 57 -5.45 14.79 14.20
CA TYR A 57 -6.48 15.54 14.95
C TYR A 57 -6.63 15.13 16.43
N VAL A 58 -5.87 14.12 16.87
CA VAL A 58 -5.90 13.64 18.25
C VAL A 58 -4.73 14.22 19.05
N ARG A 59 -4.96 14.56 20.35
CA ARG A 59 -3.99 15.26 21.19
C ARG A 59 -3.38 14.38 22.28
N ARG A 60 -4.09 13.34 22.74
CA ARG A 60 -3.61 12.45 23.79
C ARG A 60 -2.55 11.50 23.23
N GLU A 61 -1.49 11.27 23.96
CA GLU A 61 -0.35 10.45 23.54
C GLU A 61 -0.77 9.00 23.17
N ASP A 62 -1.62 8.38 23.98
CA ASP A 62 -2.17 7.05 23.73
C ASP A 62 -2.96 6.99 22.40
N ARG A 63 -3.75 8.02 22.12
CA ARG A 63 -4.51 8.13 20.86
C ARG A 63 -3.62 8.40 19.66
N ILE A 64 -2.56 9.20 19.84
CA ILE A 64 -1.58 9.44 18.78
C ILE A 64 -0.86 8.13 18.43
N LYS A 65 -0.40 7.37 19.43
CA LYS A 65 0.21 6.05 19.23
C LYS A 65 -0.74 5.08 18.52
N SER A 66 -2.00 5.03 18.97
CA SER A 66 -3.03 4.18 18.35
C SER A 66 -3.32 4.59 16.91
N HIS A 67 -3.38 5.89 16.60
CA HIS A 67 -3.57 6.40 15.25
C HIS A 67 -2.45 5.93 14.32
N PHE A 68 -1.18 6.10 14.71
CA PHE A 68 -0.05 5.65 13.89
C PHE A 68 0.01 4.13 13.76
N LEU A 69 -0.35 3.38 14.80
CA LEU A 69 -0.44 1.92 14.73
C LEU A 69 -1.49 1.47 13.70
N VAL A 70 -2.68 2.06 13.72
CA VAL A 70 -3.73 1.76 12.72
C VAL A 70 -3.26 2.10 11.31
N CYS A 71 -2.60 3.25 11.11
CA CYS A 71 -2.05 3.63 9.82
C CYS A 71 -0.96 2.66 9.34
N PHE A 72 -0.10 2.20 10.24
CA PHE A 72 0.92 1.20 9.92
C PHE A 72 0.30 -0.15 9.52
N LEU A 73 -0.72 -0.61 10.26
CA LEU A 73 -1.44 -1.83 9.91
C LEU A 73 -2.16 -1.71 8.56
N ALA A 74 -2.78 -0.55 8.29
CA ALA A 74 -3.40 -0.28 7.01
C ALA A 74 -2.37 -0.30 5.85
N LEU A 75 -1.19 0.29 6.05
CA LEU A 75 -0.11 0.22 5.08
C LEU A 75 0.36 -1.21 4.85
N LEU A 76 0.51 -2.01 5.90
CA LEU A 76 0.91 -3.42 5.79
C LEU A 76 -0.10 -4.22 4.96
N VAL A 77 -1.40 -4.11 5.28
CA VAL A 77 -2.47 -4.77 4.52
C VAL A 77 -2.47 -4.30 3.06
N PHE A 78 -2.32 -3.00 2.83
CA PHE A 78 -2.25 -2.45 1.48
C PHE A 78 -1.04 -2.96 0.69
N ARG A 79 0.12 -3.10 1.32
CA ARG A 79 1.33 -3.66 0.68
C ARG A 79 1.14 -5.12 0.27
N LEU A 80 0.51 -5.93 1.12
CA LEU A 80 0.15 -7.31 0.79
C LEU A 80 -0.86 -7.35 -0.38
N PHE A 81 -1.90 -6.50 -0.34
CA PHE A 81 -2.85 -6.37 -1.43
C PHE A 81 -2.17 -5.99 -2.76
N LYS A 82 -1.25 -5.02 -2.71
CA LYS A 82 -0.52 -4.55 -3.90
C LYS A 82 0.38 -5.64 -4.52
N GLN A 83 0.92 -6.55 -3.71
CA GLN A 83 1.71 -7.68 -4.21
C GLN A 83 0.85 -8.65 -5.04
N GLU A 84 -0.43 -8.83 -4.68
CA GLU A 84 -1.38 -9.67 -5.44
C GLU A 84 -1.83 -9.02 -6.76
N ILE A 85 -1.70 -7.68 -6.88
CA ILE A 85 -2.15 -6.89 -8.05
C ILE A 85 -0.97 -6.11 -8.65
N PRO A 86 0.01 -6.77 -9.26
CA PRO A 86 1.15 -6.09 -9.86
C PRO A 86 0.76 -5.28 -11.09
N GLY A 87 1.54 -4.23 -11.39
CA GLY A 87 1.39 -3.42 -12.59
C GLY A 87 0.57 -2.14 -12.41
N TYR A 88 -0.01 -1.89 -11.23
CA TYR A 88 -0.77 -0.67 -10.94
C TYR A 88 -0.11 0.20 -9.88
N SER A 89 -0.28 1.51 -9.99
CA SER A 89 0.20 2.46 -9.00
C SER A 89 -0.64 2.38 -7.71
N SER A 90 -0.07 2.82 -6.58
CA SER A 90 -0.81 2.90 -5.30
C SER A 90 -2.02 3.83 -5.41
N TYR A 91 -1.90 4.92 -6.17
CA TYR A 91 -3.00 5.85 -6.41
C TYR A 91 -4.18 5.18 -7.14
N GLU A 92 -3.93 4.47 -8.24
CA GLU A 92 -4.97 3.78 -9.01
C GLU A 92 -5.68 2.72 -8.16
N LEU A 93 -4.92 1.91 -7.42
CA LEU A 93 -5.47 0.88 -6.53
C LEU A 93 -6.38 1.49 -5.47
N ILE A 94 -5.92 2.51 -4.75
CA ILE A 94 -6.70 3.15 -3.67
C ILE A 94 -7.90 3.88 -4.23
N LYS A 95 -7.76 4.57 -5.37
CA LYS A 95 -8.89 5.23 -6.06
C LYS A 95 -9.97 4.22 -6.43
N THR A 96 -9.57 3.09 -7.03
CA THR A 96 -10.50 2.02 -7.41
C THR A 96 -11.18 1.43 -6.19
N LEU A 97 -10.43 1.09 -5.12
CA LEU A 97 -11.01 0.55 -3.88
C LEU A 97 -12.03 1.51 -3.23
N ARG A 98 -11.78 2.81 -3.27
CA ARG A 98 -12.72 3.82 -2.75
C ARG A 98 -14.00 3.91 -3.58
N GLN A 99 -13.95 3.55 -4.85
CA GLN A 99 -15.11 3.52 -5.76
C GLN A 99 -15.86 2.19 -5.73
N PHE A 100 -15.33 1.16 -5.07
CA PHE A 100 -15.93 -0.17 -4.93
C PHE A 100 -17.14 -0.15 -4.00
N ASN A 101 -18.16 0.60 -4.38
CA ASN A 101 -19.35 0.82 -3.55
C ASN A 101 -20.48 -0.12 -3.95
N LEU A 102 -21.25 -0.56 -2.97
CA LEU A 102 -22.45 -1.36 -3.12
C LEU A 102 -23.62 -0.60 -2.49
N ALA A 103 -24.76 -0.57 -3.16
CA ALA A 103 -26.00 -0.02 -2.59
C ALA A 103 -26.86 -1.15 -2.04
N GLU A 104 -27.34 -1.01 -0.81
CA GLU A 104 -28.34 -1.91 -0.23
C GLU A 104 -29.72 -1.58 -0.80
N ILE A 105 -30.44 -2.60 -1.27
CA ILE A 105 -31.77 -2.46 -1.84
C ILE A 105 -32.88 -3.00 -0.92
N SER A 106 -32.65 -4.15 -0.29
CA SER A 106 -33.60 -4.71 0.69
C SER A 106 -32.94 -5.81 1.50
N ALA A 107 -33.28 -5.92 2.78
CA ALA A 107 -33.02 -7.08 3.64
C ALA A 107 -31.59 -7.69 3.54
N GLY A 108 -30.57 -6.89 3.21
CA GLY A 108 -29.18 -7.33 3.08
C GLY A 108 -28.78 -7.81 1.69
N ASP A 109 -29.59 -7.52 0.67
CA ASP A 109 -29.22 -7.69 -0.72
C ASP A 109 -28.66 -6.37 -1.29
N TYR A 110 -27.66 -6.48 -2.17
CA TYR A 110 -26.87 -5.35 -2.65
C TYR A 110 -26.76 -5.36 -4.17
N ILE A 111 -26.63 -4.18 -4.76
CA ILE A 111 -26.27 -3.98 -6.17
C ILE A 111 -24.96 -3.21 -6.25
N PRO A 112 -24.06 -3.54 -7.21
CA PRO A 112 -22.84 -2.78 -7.44
C PRO A 112 -23.20 -1.42 -8.06
N ILE A 113 -22.61 -0.34 -7.50
CA ILE A 113 -22.71 1.01 -8.07
C ILE A 113 -21.37 1.53 -8.54
N PHE A 114 -20.37 0.64 -8.66
CA PHE A 114 -19.06 0.96 -9.22
C PHE A 114 -18.99 0.59 -10.70
N GLN A 115 -18.14 1.31 -11.43
CA GLN A 115 -17.88 1.02 -12.83
C GLN A 115 -16.90 -0.15 -12.96
N ARG A 116 -17.23 -1.11 -13.83
CA ARG A 116 -16.33 -2.20 -14.18
C ARG A 116 -15.16 -1.67 -15.03
N THR A 117 -13.93 -2.07 -14.68
CA THR A 117 -12.67 -1.73 -15.36
C THR A 117 -11.76 -2.95 -15.36
N ASP A 118 -10.69 -2.93 -16.17
CA ASP A 118 -9.69 -4.00 -16.19
C ASP A 118 -9.07 -4.22 -14.80
N LEU A 119 -8.91 -3.15 -14.03
CA LEU A 119 -8.39 -3.24 -12.66
C LEU A 119 -9.39 -3.92 -11.71
N THR A 120 -10.69 -3.62 -11.82
CA THR A 120 -11.71 -4.32 -11.01
C THR A 120 -11.79 -5.78 -11.37
N ASP A 121 -11.68 -6.13 -12.65
CA ASP A 121 -11.64 -7.53 -13.10
C ASP A 121 -10.41 -8.25 -12.53
N LYS A 122 -9.23 -7.63 -12.62
CA LYS A 122 -8.01 -8.21 -12.06
C LYS A 122 -8.09 -8.42 -10.55
N ILE A 123 -8.71 -7.49 -9.81
CA ILE A 123 -8.97 -7.66 -8.37
C ILE A 123 -9.86 -8.87 -8.12
N HIS A 124 -10.98 -8.99 -8.85
CA HIS A 124 -11.89 -10.11 -8.73
C HIS A 124 -11.22 -11.46 -9.00
N ASP A 125 -10.42 -11.53 -10.06
CA ASP A 125 -9.72 -12.75 -10.46
C ASP A 125 -8.63 -13.14 -9.45
N SER A 126 -7.87 -12.16 -8.93
CA SER A 126 -6.82 -12.42 -7.94
C SER A 126 -7.39 -12.95 -6.60
N PHE A 127 -8.56 -12.45 -6.18
CA PHE A 127 -9.17 -12.85 -4.90
C PHE A 127 -10.22 -13.95 -5.03
N GLY A 128 -10.57 -14.37 -6.26
CA GLY A 128 -11.43 -15.51 -6.51
C GLY A 128 -12.91 -15.30 -6.15
N PHE A 129 -13.39 -14.05 -6.09
CA PHE A 129 -14.81 -13.74 -5.94
C PHE A 129 -15.18 -12.51 -6.79
N ARG A 130 -16.46 -12.35 -7.11
CA ARG A 130 -16.94 -11.25 -7.96
C ARG A 130 -18.06 -10.47 -7.24
N LEU A 131 -17.94 -9.14 -7.32
CA LEU A 131 -18.93 -8.21 -6.76
C LEU A 131 -19.63 -7.38 -7.88
N ASP A 132 -19.39 -7.69 -9.14
CA ASP A 132 -19.96 -7.05 -10.33
C ASP A 132 -21.20 -7.77 -10.88
N ARG A 133 -21.90 -8.48 -10.01
CA ARG A 133 -23.17 -9.16 -10.34
C ARG A 133 -24.33 -8.20 -10.22
N GLU A 134 -25.36 -8.38 -11.07
CA GLU A 134 -26.60 -7.58 -11.00
C GLU A 134 -27.23 -7.55 -9.61
N LEU A 135 -27.18 -8.68 -8.91
CA LEU A 135 -27.68 -8.82 -7.54
C LEU A 135 -26.67 -9.62 -6.69
N ILE A 136 -26.31 -9.07 -5.57
CA ILE A 136 -25.44 -9.71 -4.56
C ILE A 136 -26.30 -10.03 -3.34
N THR A 137 -26.73 -11.27 -3.24
CA THR A 137 -27.58 -11.71 -2.11
C THR A 137 -26.77 -11.85 -0.82
N GLN A 138 -27.42 -11.69 0.34
CA GLN A 138 -26.82 -11.92 1.65
C GLN A 138 -26.16 -13.32 1.76
N LYS A 139 -26.78 -14.34 1.12
CA LYS A 139 -26.22 -15.70 1.06
C LYS A 139 -24.89 -15.74 0.30
N TYR A 140 -24.77 -14.98 -0.79
CA TYR A 140 -23.54 -14.88 -1.57
C TYR A 140 -22.43 -14.15 -0.78
N PHE A 141 -22.78 -13.08 -0.09
CA PHE A 141 -21.85 -12.39 0.82
C PHE A 141 -21.30 -13.32 1.91
N LYS A 142 -22.17 -14.08 2.56
CA LYS A 142 -21.77 -15.08 3.57
C LYS A 142 -20.83 -16.15 2.98
N LYS A 143 -21.03 -16.52 1.70
CA LYS A 143 -20.13 -17.44 0.98
C LYS A 143 -18.75 -16.82 0.75
N ILE A 144 -18.68 -15.59 0.23
CA ILE A 144 -17.42 -14.86 0.05
C ILE A 144 -16.67 -14.77 1.38
N TYR A 145 -17.34 -14.34 2.44
CA TYR A 145 -16.75 -14.18 3.76
C TYR A 145 -16.19 -15.50 4.34
N LYS A 146 -16.82 -16.62 4.04
CA LYS A 146 -16.30 -17.95 4.40
C LYS A 146 -15.09 -18.33 3.54
N GLN A 147 -15.06 -17.96 2.27
CA GLN A 147 -13.93 -18.23 1.38
C GLN A 147 -12.69 -17.46 1.79
N THR A 148 -12.84 -16.17 2.15
CA THR A 148 -11.73 -15.31 2.57
C THR A 148 -11.15 -15.71 3.93
N LYS A 149 -11.92 -16.42 4.78
CA LYS A 149 -11.44 -16.96 6.06
C LYS A 149 -10.68 -18.30 5.93
N LYS A 150 -10.83 -19.01 4.82
CA LYS A 150 -10.05 -20.23 4.59
C LYS A 150 -8.61 -19.79 4.29
N GLU A 151 -7.67 -20.19 5.15
CA GLU A 151 -6.25 -20.03 4.88
C GLU A 151 -5.96 -20.55 3.48
N LYS A 152 -5.46 -19.69 2.59
CA LYS A 152 -4.76 -20.16 1.41
C LYS A 152 -3.60 -21.01 1.95
N LYS A 153 -3.66 -22.32 1.84
CA LYS A 153 -2.50 -23.16 2.02
C LYS A 153 -1.49 -22.63 1.01
N TYR A 154 -0.52 -21.87 1.49
CA TYR A 154 0.63 -21.52 0.68
C TYR A 154 1.25 -22.86 0.26
N ALA A 155 1.13 -23.18 -1.02
CA ALA A 155 1.87 -24.29 -1.58
C ALA A 155 3.34 -23.98 -1.29
N LYS A 156 3.95 -24.79 -0.42
CA LYS A 156 5.39 -24.80 -0.24
C LYS A 156 5.96 -25.25 -1.61
N ASN A 157 6.50 -24.32 -2.36
CA ASN A 157 7.48 -24.58 -3.41
C ASN A 157 8.86 -24.47 -2.79
#